data_11af05ac36b6287854e8877f10cdcf52
#
_entry.id   11af05ac36b6287854e8877f10cdcf52
#
_cell.length_a   1.000
_cell.length_b   1.000
_cell.length_c   1.000
_cell.angle_alpha   90.00
_cell.angle_beta   90.00
_cell.angle_gamma   90.00
#
_symmetry.space_group_name_H-M   'P 1'
#
loop_
_entity.id
_entity.type
_entity.pdbx_description
1 polymer ?
#
loop_
_entity_poly.entity_id
_entity_poly.type
_entity_poly.pdbx_seq_one_letter_code
_entity_poly.pdbx_strand_id
1 'polypeptide(L)'
;VLDIFERIKNNRGPLGRHSKESHGYFTFPKLEGEISNRMTFRGKDVLVWSINNYLGLCNHPEVRKVDAEAAKEWGLGYPMGARMMSGQTKYHEQLEAELADFMQKGDAFLLNYGYQGCQSAIEALVDRNDVIVYDSESHACMVDGVRLHQGKRFVFQHNDMESFEKQLSRAKNLTERTGGGILVVTE
;
A
#
# COMPACT_ATOMS: atom_id res chain seq x y z
N VAL A 1 9.92 28.16 21.09
CA VAL A 1 9.89 27.04 20.11
C VAL A 1 9.23 25.87 20.83
N LEU A 2 8.13 25.35 20.30
CA LEU A 2 7.43 24.21 20.90
C LEU A 2 8.28 22.95 20.63
N ASP A 3 8.63 22.21 21.66
CA ASP A 3 9.30 20.92 21.55
C ASP A 3 8.42 19.94 20.75
N ILE A 4 9.01 19.22 19.82
CA ILE A 4 8.33 18.24 18.98
C ILE A 4 7.63 17.16 19.83
N PHE A 5 8.30 16.69 20.87
CA PHE A 5 7.78 15.64 21.76
C PHE A 5 6.60 16.15 22.61
N GLU A 6 6.64 17.39 23.06
CA GLU A 6 5.49 18.00 23.77
C GLU A 6 4.28 18.17 22.82
N ARG A 7 4.52 18.49 21.55
CA ARG A 7 3.47 18.53 20.55
C ARG A 7 2.82 17.16 20.33
N ILE A 8 3.63 16.10 20.28
CA ILE A 8 3.16 14.70 20.13
C ILE A 8 2.37 14.26 21.36
N LYS A 9 2.85 14.54 22.56
CA LYS A 9 2.15 14.24 23.82
C LYS A 9 0.73 14.85 23.88
N ASN A 10 0.54 16.01 23.27
CA ASN A 10 -0.77 16.65 23.17
C ASN A 10 -1.76 15.97 22.21
N ASN A 11 -1.33 14.91 21.55
CA ASN A 11 -2.18 14.00 20.77
C ASN A 11 -3.06 14.71 19.73
N ARG A 12 -2.43 15.60 18.94
CA ARG A 12 -3.14 16.47 17.98
C ARG A 12 -3.32 15.85 16.58
N GLY A 13 -2.85 14.64 16.37
CA GLY A 13 -3.00 13.94 15.08
C GLY A 13 -4.38 13.27 14.92
N PRO A 14 -4.69 12.75 13.74
CA PRO A 14 -5.93 12.03 13.47
C PRO A 14 -6.16 10.85 14.42
N LEU A 15 -5.13 10.06 14.68
CA LEU A 15 -5.18 8.93 15.63
C LEU A 15 -5.45 9.39 17.06
N GLY A 16 -4.91 10.52 17.48
CA GLY A 16 -5.16 11.08 18.79
C GLY A 16 -6.59 11.54 18.99
N ARG A 17 -7.19 12.13 17.97
CA ARG A 17 -8.60 12.51 17.96
C ARG A 17 -9.48 11.27 18.07
N HIS A 18 -9.26 10.28 17.19
CA HIS A 18 -9.98 9.02 17.17
C HIS A 18 -9.88 8.29 18.54
N SER A 19 -8.68 8.20 19.12
CA SER A 19 -8.46 7.60 20.42
C SER A 19 -9.27 8.27 21.53
N LYS A 20 -9.39 9.60 21.51
CA LYS A 20 -10.19 10.37 22.48
C LYS A 20 -11.70 10.16 22.29
N GLU A 21 -12.17 10.20 21.06
CA GLU A 21 -13.59 10.06 20.72
C GLU A 21 -14.09 8.62 20.96
N SER A 22 -13.29 7.62 20.68
CA SER A 22 -13.60 6.21 20.91
C SER A 22 -13.29 5.73 22.34
N HIS A 23 -12.85 6.62 23.23
CA HIS A 23 -12.39 6.28 24.58
C HIS A 23 -11.31 5.19 24.60
N GLY A 24 -10.54 5.03 23.53
CA GLY A 24 -9.54 3.98 23.36
C GLY A 24 -10.11 2.56 23.23
N TYR A 25 -11.42 2.40 23.19
CA TYR A 25 -12.06 1.07 23.16
C TYR A 25 -11.67 0.27 21.90
N PHE A 26 -11.67 0.91 20.73
CA PHE A 26 -11.32 0.32 19.46
C PHE A 26 -9.91 0.68 18.97
N THR A 27 -9.13 1.39 19.79
CA THR A 27 -7.74 1.71 19.45
C THR A 27 -6.86 0.50 19.73
N PHE A 28 -6.25 -0.06 18.69
CA PHE A 28 -5.47 -1.30 18.75
C PHE A 28 -6.25 -2.47 19.36
N PRO A 29 -7.40 -2.88 18.80
CA PRO A 29 -8.19 -3.97 19.34
C PRO A 29 -7.43 -5.29 19.27
N LYS A 30 -7.41 -6.03 20.37
CA LYS A 30 -6.82 -7.37 20.43
C LYS A 30 -7.90 -8.38 20.07
N LEU A 31 -7.81 -8.91 18.86
CA LEU A 31 -8.65 -10.02 18.42
C LEU A 31 -7.93 -11.34 18.73
N GLU A 32 -8.65 -12.31 19.23
CA GLU A 32 -8.14 -13.62 19.63
C GLU A 32 -8.83 -14.73 18.86
N GLY A 33 -8.10 -15.85 18.69
CA GLY A 33 -8.57 -17.00 17.96
C GLY A 33 -8.01 -17.09 16.54
N GLU A 34 -8.51 -18.05 15.79
CA GLU A 34 -8.14 -18.24 14.40
C GLU A 34 -8.71 -17.08 13.55
N ILE A 35 -7.92 -16.60 12.58
CA ILE A 35 -8.36 -15.51 11.69
C ILE A 35 -9.59 -15.97 10.90
N SER A 36 -10.74 -15.35 11.15
CA SER A 36 -12.00 -15.67 10.48
C SER A 36 -12.94 -14.46 10.49
N ASN A 37 -14.12 -14.62 9.90
CA ASN A 37 -15.18 -13.62 9.98
C ASN A 37 -15.76 -13.44 11.39
N ARG A 38 -15.46 -14.35 12.31
CA ARG A 38 -15.81 -14.27 13.73
C ARG A 38 -14.57 -14.55 14.58
N MET A 39 -14.31 -13.66 15.54
CA MET A 39 -13.17 -13.77 16.46
C MET A 39 -13.59 -13.29 17.83
N THR A 40 -12.77 -13.56 18.83
CA THR A 40 -13.04 -13.11 20.20
C THR A 40 -12.44 -11.73 20.45
N PHE A 41 -13.25 -10.82 20.93
CA PHE A 41 -12.83 -9.50 21.41
C PHE A 41 -13.32 -9.27 22.84
N ARG A 42 -12.40 -9.12 23.79
CA ARG A 42 -12.70 -8.95 25.21
C ARG A 42 -13.63 -10.02 25.76
N GLY A 43 -13.39 -11.26 25.41
CA GLY A 43 -14.17 -12.43 25.82
C GLY A 43 -15.53 -12.59 25.16
N LYS A 44 -15.85 -11.77 24.14
CA LYS A 44 -17.10 -11.86 23.38
C LYS A 44 -16.80 -12.29 21.94
N ASP A 45 -17.64 -13.18 21.41
CA ASP A 45 -17.62 -13.52 19.99
C ASP A 45 -18.19 -12.34 19.18
N VAL A 46 -17.40 -11.84 18.22
CA VAL A 46 -17.75 -10.68 17.40
C VAL A 46 -17.57 -10.97 15.91
N LEU A 47 -18.38 -10.32 15.09
CA LEU A 47 -18.19 -10.29 13.64
C LEU A 47 -17.08 -9.30 13.31
N VAL A 48 -16.09 -9.73 12.50
CA VAL A 48 -14.89 -8.94 12.19
C VAL A 48 -14.94 -8.47 10.75
N TRP A 49 -14.86 -7.17 10.55
CA TRP A 49 -14.86 -6.49 9.26
C TRP A 49 -13.50 -5.83 8.93
N SER A 50 -12.52 -5.94 9.82
CA SER A 50 -11.27 -5.17 9.76
C SER A 50 -10.03 -5.99 9.39
N ILE A 51 -10.20 -7.21 8.89
CA ILE A 51 -9.09 -8.07 8.48
C ILE A 51 -8.95 -8.13 6.95
N ASN A 52 -7.70 -8.20 6.48
CA ASN A 52 -7.37 -8.23 5.06
C ASN A 52 -7.31 -9.68 4.51
N ASN A 53 -8.30 -10.48 4.82
CA ASN A 53 -8.44 -11.85 4.36
C ASN A 53 -9.64 -11.98 3.40
N TYR A 54 -9.66 -11.16 2.36
CA TYR A 54 -10.82 -10.96 1.47
C TYR A 54 -11.31 -12.24 0.80
N LEU A 55 -10.40 -13.15 0.43
CA LEU A 55 -10.73 -14.43 -0.21
C LEU A 55 -10.79 -15.60 0.77
N GLY A 56 -10.54 -15.37 2.05
CA GLY A 56 -10.54 -16.43 3.08
C GLY A 56 -9.37 -17.41 2.98
N LEU A 57 -8.34 -17.11 2.21
CA LEU A 57 -7.27 -18.05 1.88
C LEU A 57 -6.25 -18.24 3.00
N CYS A 58 -6.14 -17.33 3.98
CA CYS A 58 -5.13 -17.47 5.04
C CYS A 58 -5.31 -18.71 5.91
N ASN A 59 -6.53 -19.26 5.97
CA ASN A 59 -6.84 -20.50 6.70
C ASN A 59 -7.18 -21.68 5.78
N HIS A 60 -7.02 -21.52 4.47
CA HIS A 60 -7.28 -22.60 3.54
C HIS A 60 -6.32 -23.77 3.82
N PRO A 61 -6.81 -25.02 3.99
CA PRO A 61 -5.97 -26.13 4.42
C PRO A 61 -4.76 -26.38 3.53
N GLU A 62 -4.94 -26.30 2.22
CA GLU A 62 -3.84 -26.49 1.25
C GLU A 62 -2.79 -25.36 1.34
N VAL A 63 -3.22 -24.10 1.50
CA VAL A 63 -2.31 -22.97 1.66
C VAL A 63 -1.49 -23.12 2.94
N ARG A 64 -2.13 -23.43 4.04
CA ARG A 64 -1.45 -23.66 5.34
C ARG A 64 -0.47 -24.83 5.27
N LYS A 65 -0.84 -25.91 4.58
CA LYS A 65 0.02 -27.08 4.40
C LYS A 65 1.29 -26.70 3.64
N VAL A 66 1.15 -26.05 2.50
CA VAL A 66 2.28 -25.63 1.66
C VAL A 66 3.21 -24.66 2.41
N ASP A 67 2.65 -23.70 3.15
CA ASP A 67 3.42 -22.77 3.97
C ASP A 67 4.25 -23.51 5.06
N ALA A 68 3.62 -24.46 5.76
CA ALA A 68 4.30 -25.24 6.78
C ALA A 68 5.40 -26.15 6.20
N GLU A 69 5.18 -26.75 5.04
CA GLU A 69 6.17 -27.55 4.32
C GLU A 69 7.34 -26.69 3.84
N ALA A 70 7.06 -25.52 3.27
CA ALA A 70 8.08 -24.56 2.85
C ALA A 70 8.93 -24.06 4.04
N ALA A 71 8.30 -23.74 5.17
CA ALA A 71 9.00 -23.33 6.38
C ALA A 71 9.91 -24.45 6.94
N LYS A 72 9.49 -25.71 6.81
CA LYS A 72 10.27 -26.89 7.22
C LYS A 72 11.47 -27.13 6.29
N GLU A 73 11.29 -26.94 4.99
CA GLU A 73 12.34 -27.19 3.98
C GLU A 73 13.36 -26.05 3.94
N TRP A 74 12.90 -24.81 3.97
CA TRP A 74 13.71 -23.62 3.71
C TRP A 74 14.05 -22.79 4.95
N GLY A 75 13.42 -23.07 6.09
CA GLY A 75 13.53 -22.28 7.30
C GLY A 75 12.64 -21.05 7.30
N LEU A 76 12.58 -20.38 8.45
CA LEU A 76 11.79 -19.16 8.61
C LEU A 76 12.52 -17.97 7.98
N GLY A 77 11.79 -17.16 7.25
CA GLY A 77 12.31 -15.92 6.66
C GLY A 77 13.24 -16.13 5.47
N TYR A 78 13.26 -17.31 4.87
CA TYR A 78 13.96 -17.52 3.60
C TYR A 78 13.35 -16.64 2.49
N PRO A 79 14.17 -15.95 1.69
CA PRO A 79 15.64 -16.03 1.58
C PRO A 79 16.43 -15.00 2.40
N MET A 80 15.82 -14.21 3.25
CA MET A 80 16.44 -13.22 4.16
C MET A 80 17.45 -12.27 3.51
N GLY A 81 17.25 -11.94 2.25
CA GLY A 81 18.09 -11.01 1.51
C GLY A 81 17.26 -10.09 0.63
N ALA A 82 17.82 -8.95 0.27
CA ALA A 82 17.24 -8.10 -0.77
C ALA A 82 17.28 -8.84 -2.10
N ARG A 83 16.21 -8.76 -2.91
CA ARG A 83 16.09 -9.47 -4.19
C ARG A 83 17.26 -9.21 -5.14
N MET A 84 17.77 -7.98 -5.16
CA MET A 84 18.94 -7.60 -5.98
C MET A 84 20.23 -8.33 -5.60
N MET A 85 20.33 -8.83 -4.37
CA MET A 85 21.55 -9.43 -3.86
C MET A 85 21.45 -10.95 -3.79
N SER A 86 20.70 -11.46 -2.83
CA SER A 86 20.57 -12.89 -2.52
C SER A 86 19.15 -13.32 -2.22
N GLY A 87 18.19 -12.43 -2.37
CA GLY A 87 16.79 -12.65 -2.00
C GLY A 87 15.88 -13.12 -3.14
N GLN A 88 16.39 -13.28 -4.35
CA GLN A 88 15.63 -13.84 -5.46
C GLN A 88 15.52 -15.36 -5.34
N THR A 89 14.35 -15.92 -5.55
CA THR A 89 14.10 -17.36 -5.53
C THR A 89 13.30 -17.80 -6.74
N LYS A 90 13.32 -19.10 -7.02
CA LYS A 90 12.47 -19.71 -8.06
C LYS A 90 10.98 -19.44 -7.84
N TYR A 91 10.54 -19.27 -6.60
CA TYR A 91 9.14 -18.99 -6.26
C TYR A 91 8.73 -17.56 -6.63
N HIS A 92 9.65 -16.59 -6.53
CA HIS A 92 9.38 -15.23 -7.04
C HIS A 92 9.14 -15.27 -8.56
N GLU A 93 10.03 -15.92 -9.31
CA GLU A 93 9.94 -16.00 -10.77
C GLU A 93 8.67 -16.74 -11.22
N GLN A 94 8.36 -17.86 -10.57
CA GLN A 94 7.15 -18.62 -10.87
C GLN A 94 5.89 -17.79 -10.59
N LEU A 95 5.80 -17.16 -9.41
CA LEU A 95 4.64 -16.36 -9.02
C LEU A 95 4.47 -15.14 -9.96
N GLU A 96 5.56 -14.47 -10.30
CA GLU A 96 5.53 -13.34 -11.24
C GLU A 96 5.04 -13.77 -12.62
N ALA A 97 5.51 -14.89 -13.14
CA ALA A 97 5.05 -15.44 -14.41
C ALA A 97 3.55 -15.81 -14.37
N GLU A 98 3.10 -16.49 -13.31
CA GLU A 98 1.69 -16.86 -13.13
C GLU A 98 0.79 -15.63 -12.97
N LEU A 99 1.22 -14.60 -12.24
CA LEU A 99 0.49 -13.34 -12.09
C LEU A 99 0.41 -12.56 -13.40
N ALA A 100 1.51 -12.50 -14.16
CA ALA A 100 1.53 -11.85 -15.47
C ALA A 100 0.54 -12.52 -16.43
N ASP A 101 0.55 -13.84 -16.50
CA ASP A 101 -0.39 -14.62 -17.32
C ASP A 101 -1.85 -14.41 -16.87
N PHE A 102 -2.12 -14.53 -15.57
CA PHE A 102 -3.45 -14.30 -15.01
C PHE A 102 -3.99 -12.90 -15.32
N MET A 103 -3.17 -11.88 -15.21
CA MET A 103 -3.53 -10.48 -15.48
C MET A 103 -3.43 -10.10 -16.96
N GLN A 104 -3.02 -11.03 -17.83
CA GLN A 104 -2.79 -10.79 -19.26
C GLN A 104 -1.86 -9.59 -19.51
N LYS A 105 -0.76 -9.54 -18.75
CA LYS A 105 0.31 -8.54 -18.85
C LYS A 105 1.59 -9.20 -19.32
N GLY A 106 2.50 -8.37 -19.85
CA GLY A 106 3.79 -8.86 -20.34
C GLY A 106 4.73 -9.29 -19.23
N ASP A 107 4.57 -8.73 -18.03
CA ASP A 107 5.41 -9.03 -16.87
C ASP A 107 4.70 -8.64 -15.57
N ALA A 108 5.20 -9.14 -14.44
CA ALA A 108 4.81 -8.76 -13.09
C ALA A 108 6.05 -8.68 -12.20
N PHE A 109 6.01 -7.83 -11.19
CA PHE A 109 7.08 -7.69 -10.21
C PHE A 109 6.53 -7.75 -8.80
N LEU A 110 6.98 -8.73 -8.00
CA LEU A 110 6.55 -8.94 -6.64
C LEU A 110 7.31 -8.03 -5.66
N LEU A 111 6.57 -7.30 -4.85
CA LEU A 111 7.08 -6.48 -3.74
C LEU A 111 6.52 -7.00 -2.42
N ASN A 112 7.38 -7.10 -1.40
CA ASN A 112 7.00 -7.68 -0.11
C ASN A 112 6.06 -6.80 0.71
N TYR A 113 6.10 -5.49 0.51
CA TYR A 113 5.35 -4.51 1.29
C TYR A 113 4.56 -3.59 0.37
N GLY A 114 3.23 -3.68 0.41
CA GLY A 114 2.35 -2.91 -0.46
C GLY A 114 2.55 -1.39 -0.34
N TYR A 115 2.69 -0.89 0.88
CA TYR A 115 2.92 0.54 1.11
C TYR A 115 4.20 1.04 0.42
N GLN A 116 5.33 0.38 0.66
CA GLN A 116 6.60 0.73 0.03
C GLN A 116 6.60 0.42 -1.46
N GLY A 117 5.90 -0.64 -1.87
CA GLY A 117 5.76 -1.02 -3.27
C GLY A 117 5.11 0.08 -4.10
N CYS A 118 3.96 0.59 -3.68
CA CYS A 118 3.29 1.69 -4.36
C CYS A 118 4.13 2.97 -4.37
N GLN A 119 4.75 3.29 -3.24
CA GLN A 119 5.63 4.45 -3.11
C GLN A 119 6.83 4.36 -4.06
N SER A 120 7.53 3.23 -4.06
CA SER A 120 8.71 3.00 -4.90
C SER A 120 8.35 2.91 -6.39
N ALA A 121 7.21 2.34 -6.73
CA ALA A 121 6.74 2.27 -8.11
C ALA A 121 6.51 3.68 -8.69
N ILE A 122 5.86 4.58 -7.93
CA ILE A 122 5.66 5.95 -8.36
C ILE A 122 7.01 6.66 -8.55
N GLU A 123 7.92 6.54 -7.58
CA GLU A 123 9.24 7.18 -7.65
C GLU A 123 10.07 6.68 -8.84
N ALA A 124 10.03 5.36 -9.10
CA ALA A 124 10.80 4.75 -10.17
C ALA A 124 10.31 5.10 -11.59
N LEU A 125 9.04 5.49 -11.73
CA LEU A 125 8.42 5.78 -13.03
C LEU A 125 8.62 7.21 -13.51
N VAL A 126 8.99 8.15 -12.63
CA VAL A 126 9.00 9.58 -12.93
C VAL A 126 10.33 10.25 -12.62
N ASP A 127 10.71 11.22 -13.42
CA ASP A 127 11.83 12.10 -13.15
C ASP A 127 11.36 13.55 -12.89
N ARG A 128 12.29 14.45 -12.55
CA ARG A 128 11.97 15.84 -12.19
C ARG A 128 11.26 16.66 -13.26
N ASN A 129 11.29 16.23 -14.52
CA ASN A 129 10.66 16.92 -15.64
C ASN A 129 9.22 16.45 -15.87
N ASP A 130 8.87 15.30 -15.30
CA ASP A 130 7.54 14.74 -15.40
C ASP A 130 6.54 15.43 -14.48
N VAL A 131 5.27 15.20 -14.74
CA VAL A 131 4.17 15.74 -13.95
C VAL A 131 3.31 14.60 -13.44
N ILE A 132 2.97 14.64 -12.16
CA ILE A 132 2.00 13.72 -11.58
C ILE A 132 0.65 14.42 -11.43
N VAL A 133 -0.41 13.76 -11.93
CA VAL A 133 -1.82 14.12 -11.69
C VAL A 133 -2.41 13.04 -10.80
N TYR A 134 -2.88 13.39 -9.60
CA TYR A 134 -3.30 12.38 -8.64
C TYR A 134 -4.63 12.72 -7.95
N ASP A 135 -5.34 11.66 -7.58
CA ASP A 135 -6.62 11.72 -6.89
C ASP A 135 -6.44 12.17 -5.43
N SER A 136 -7.31 13.07 -4.96
CA SER A 136 -7.27 13.62 -3.59
C SER A 136 -7.53 12.59 -2.50
N GLU A 137 -8.21 11.47 -2.82
CA GLU A 137 -8.56 10.40 -1.88
C GLU A 137 -7.73 9.12 -2.07
N SER A 138 -6.66 9.17 -2.88
CA SER A 138 -5.72 8.05 -3.00
C SER A 138 -5.16 7.64 -1.65
N HIS A 139 -4.92 6.35 -1.49
CA HIS A 139 -4.30 5.78 -0.29
C HIS A 139 -3.00 6.50 0.09
N ALA A 140 -2.71 6.56 1.38
CA ALA A 140 -1.54 7.26 1.90
C ALA A 140 -0.21 6.84 1.25
N CYS A 141 -0.05 5.57 0.87
CA CYS A 141 1.15 5.08 0.19
C CYS A 141 1.38 5.75 -1.17
N MET A 142 0.30 5.98 -1.94
CA MET A 142 0.38 6.69 -3.22
C MET A 142 0.68 8.17 -3.02
N VAL A 143 -0.01 8.80 -2.05
CA VAL A 143 0.23 10.21 -1.71
C VAL A 143 1.67 10.43 -1.26
N ASP A 144 2.24 9.52 -0.47
CA ASP A 144 3.64 9.63 -0.04
C ASP A 144 4.60 9.40 -1.21
N GLY A 145 4.33 8.45 -2.12
CA GLY A 145 5.08 8.30 -3.36
C GLY A 145 5.05 9.58 -4.22
N VAL A 146 3.86 10.15 -4.39
CA VAL A 146 3.68 11.44 -5.08
C VAL A 146 4.46 12.58 -4.40
N ARG A 147 4.55 12.59 -3.06
CA ARG A 147 5.31 13.60 -2.31
C ARG A 147 6.81 13.51 -2.51
N LEU A 148 7.36 12.34 -2.77
CA LEU A 148 8.79 12.15 -3.06
C LEU A 148 9.18 12.73 -4.41
N HIS A 149 8.23 12.84 -5.34
CA HIS A 149 8.49 13.41 -6.66
C HIS A 149 8.98 14.86 -6.59
N GLN A 150 10.09 15.13 -7.25
CA GLN A 150 10.73 16.46 -7.25
C GLN A 150 10.14 17.43 -8.29
N GLY A 151 9.35 16.92 -9.23
CA GLY A 151 8.67 17.71 -10.26
C GLY A 151 7.33 18.28 -9.80
N LYS A 152 6.50 18.67 -10.75
CA LYS A 152 5.17 19.24 -10.48
C LYS A 152 4.12 18.16 -10.23
N ARG A 153 3.22 18.48 -9.32
CA ARG A 153 2.10 17.62 -8.93
C ARG A 153 0.82 18.41 -8.95
N PHE A 154 -0.22 17.82 -9.52
CA PHE A 154 -1.56 18.40 -9.55
C PHE A 154 -2.55 17.41 -8.94
N VAL A 155 -3.31 17.85 -7.96
CA VAL A 155 -4.36 17.07 -7.33
C VAL A 155 -5.70 17.37 -8.00
N PHE A 156 -6.50 16.33 -8.26
CA PHE A 156 -7.89 16.47 -8.67
C PHE A 156 -8.84 15.93 -7.59
N GLN A 157 -10.07 16.42 -7.60
CA GLN A 157 -11.08 15.97 -6.65
C GLN A 157 -11.53 14.54 -7.00
N HIS A 158 -11.70 13.71 -5.98
CA HIS A 158 -12.12 12.32 -6.15
C HIS A 158 -13.44 12.21 -6.94
N ASN A 159 -13.46 11.32 -7.92
CA ASN A 159 -14.61 11.09 -8.81
C ASN A 159 -15.14 12.33 -9.57
N ASP A 160 -14.35 13.39 -9.66
CA ASP A 160 -14.69 14.61 -10.40
C ASP A 160 -13.91 14.67 -11.72
N MET A 161 -14.57 14.30 -12.82
CA MET A 161 -13.94 14.27 -14.15
C MET A 161 -13.64 15.66 -14.69
N GLU A 162 -14.40 16.69 -14.33
CA GLU A 162 -14.11 18.07 -14.73
C GLU A 162 -12.83 18.56 -14.04
N SER A 163 -12.69 18.29 -12.75
CA SER A 163 -11.48 18.54 -11.99
C SER A 163 -10.28 17.78 -12.57
N PHE A 164 -10.45 16.51 -12.92
CA PHE A 164 -9.41 15.70 -13.55
C PHE A 164 -8.95 16.28 -14.89
N GLU A 165 -9.86 16.56 -15.82
CA GLU A 165 -9.55 17.13 -17.12
C GLU A 165 -8.84 18.46 -17.02
N LYS A 166 -9.25 19.32 -16.10
CA LYS A 166 -8.58 20.58 -15.80
C LYS A 166 -7.13 20.38 -15.38
N GLN A 167 -6.86 19.45 -14.46
CA GLN A 167 -5.51 19.19 -13.99
C GLN A 167 -4.66 18.51 -15.07
N LEU A 168 -5.24 17.60 -15.84
CA LEU A 168 -4.58 16.95 -16.96
C LEU A 168 -4.18 17.95 -18.05
N SER A 169 -5.05 18.90 -18.38
CA SER A 169 -4.76 19.99 -19.33
C SER A 169 -3.60 20.87 -18.85
N ARG A 170 -3.55 21.19 -17.56
CA ARG A 170 -2.42 21.89 -16.96
C ARG A 170 -1.13 21.10 -17.06
N ALA A 171 -1.19 19.78 -16.81
CA ALA A 171 -0.04 18.90 -16.93
C ALA A 171 0.48 18.85 -18.36
N LYS A 172 -0.41 18.69 -19.36
CA LYS A 172 -0.04 18.71 -20.79
C LYS A 172 0.68 19.99 -21.19
N ASN A 173 0.12 21.15 -20.85
CA ASN A 173 0.74 22.45 -21.15
C ASN A 173 2.13 22.61 -20.53
N LEU A 174 2.37 21.95 -19.38
CA LEU A 174 3.67 21.99 -18.73
C LEU A 174 4.65 21.04 -19.39
N THR A 175 4.25 19.79 -19.66
CA THR A 175 5.11 18.77 -20.26
C THR A 175 5.50 19.11 -21.70
N GLU A 176 4.68 19.82 -22.48
CA GLU A 176 5.03 20.37 -23.77
C GLU A 176 6.23 21.35 -23.69
N ARG A 177 6.41 22.00 -22.54
CA ARG A 177 7.53 22.95 -22.30
C ARG A 177 8.75 22.30 -21.69
N THR A 178 8.57 21.24 -20.89
CA THR A 178 9.67 20.56 -20.17
C THR A 178 10.18 19.32 -20.89
N GLY A 179 9.42 18.77 -21.84
CA GLY A 179 9.72 17.52 -22.50
C GLY A 179 9.49 16.27 -21.65
N GLY A 180 8.84 16.43 -20.49
CA GLY A 180 8.52 15.34 -19.58
C GLY A 180 7.22 14.59 -19.95
N GLY A 181 6.94 13.50 -19.23
CA GLY A 181 5.71 12.71 -19.30
C GLY A 181 4.67 13.11 -18.24
N ILE A 182 3.54 12.44 -18.28
CA ILE A 182 2.47 12.61 -17.28
C ILE A 182 2.16 11.24 -16.67
N LEU A 183 2.27 11.12 -15.37
CA LEU A 183 1.78 9.98 -14.60
C LEU A 183 0.44 10.36 -13.95
N VAL A 184 -0.59 9.54 -14.20
CA VAL A 184 -1.87 9.64 -13.48
C VAL A 184 -1.90 8.59 -12.39
N VAL A 185 -2.20 9.01 -11.16
CA VAL A 185 -2.33 8.14 -9.99
C VAL A 185 -3.76 8.26 -9.46
N THR A 186 -4.46 7.14 -9.46
CA THR A 186 -5.85 7.01 -8.96
C THR A 186 -6.04 5.65 -8.33
N GLU A 187 -7.06 5.53 -7.49
CA GLU A 187 -7.43 4.30 -6.78
C GLU A 187 -8.94 4.03 -6.87
#